data_7571fcb9bed14f0b039c5acfdbaeed29
#
_entry.id   7571fcb9bed14f0b039c5acfdbaeed29
#
_cell.length_a   1.000
_cell.length_b   1.000
_cell.length_c   1.000
_cell.angle_alpha   90.00
_cell.angle_beta   90.00
_cell.angle_gamma   90.00
#
_symmetry.space_group_name_H-M   'P 1'
#
loop_
_entity.id
_entity.type
_entity.pdbx_description
1 polymer ?
#
loop_
_entity_poly.entity_id
_entity_poly.type
_entity_poly.pdbx_seq_one_letter_code
_entity_poly.pdbx_strand_id
1 'polypeptide(L)'
;MCSSITFNGTILIVKRGTGTLDTGEPGMDDLYRELIIDHYKNPQYRGHLDPNDIQFEDDNPLCGDHIEITLRLDGNGRVSDGRFDGKGCAISQASADLLVESIIGKPVEDVKKLSKQDVLDLLGIELGPVRLKCALLSLKVLKAGVYGLGESSDDLVE
;
A
#
# COMPACT_ATOMS: atom_id res chain seq x y z
N MET A 1 39.06 -2.10 7.62
CA MET A 1 39.47 -0.71 7.29
C MET A 1 38.56 0.25 7.98
N CYS A 2 39.10 1.11 8.82
CA CYS A 2 38.32 2.16 9.46
C CYS A 2 38.20 3.34 8.50
N SER A 3 36.98 3.70 8.12
CA SER A 3 36.73 4.93 7.38
C SER A 3 36.57 6.06 8.41
N SER A 4 37.47 7.03 8.38
CA SER A 4 37.32 8.23 9.18
C SER A 4 36.70 9.34 8.32
N ILE A 5 35.61 9.89 8.79
CA ILE A 5 34.98 11.08 8.20
C ILE A 5 35.24 12.25 9.14
N THR A 6 35.92 13.28 8.61
CA THR A 6 36.20 14.50 9.38
C THR A 6 35.12 15.53 9.05
N PHE A 7 34.40 15.96 10.04
CA PHE A 7 33.43 17.04 9.94
C PHE A 7 33.73 18.07 11.06
N ASN A 8 33.95 19.32 10.69
CA ASN A 8 34.29 20.43 11.61
C ASN A 8 35.46 20.14 12.57
N GLY A 9 36.51 19.47 12.12
CA GLY A 9 37.66 19.21 12.95
C GLY A 9 37.53 18.14 14.02
N THR A 10 36.38 17.45 14.07
CA THR A 10 36.14 16.33 14.96
C THR A 10 36.21 15.02 14.19
N ILE A 11 37.09 14.13 14.58
CA ILE A 11 37.22 12.80 13.99
C ILE A 11 36.17 11.90 14.64
N LEU A 12 35.15 11.51 13.87
CA LEU A 12 34.20 10.49 14.26
C LEU A 12 34.74 9.11 13.79
N ILE A 13 35.17 8.32 14.75
CA ILE A 13 35.55 6.93 14.48
C ILE A 13 34.29 6.06 14.52
N VAL A 14 33.81 5.67 13.35
CA VAL A 14 32.76 4.66 13.27
C VAL A 14 33.43 3.30 13.46
N LYS A 15 33.33 2.74 14.67
CA LYS A 15 33.69 1.35 14.89
C LYS A 15 32.65 0.47 14.23
N ARG A 16 33.04 -0.23 13.17
CA ARG A 16 32.25 -1.37 12.72
C ARG A 16 32.30 -2.43 13.84
N GLY A 17 31.28 -2.47 14.65
CA GLY A 17 31.10 -3.53 15.60
C GLY A 17 30.87 -4.85 14.86
N THR A 18 31.80 -5.75 14.94
CA THR A 18 31.56 -7.17 14.76
C THR A 18 30.80 -7.63 16.00
N GLY A 19 29.54 -7.40 16.06
CA GLY A 19 28.77 -7.78 17.23
C GLY A 19 27.38 -8.17 16.82
N THR A 20 27.03 -9.34 17.14
CA THR A 20 25.68 -9.73 17.46
C THR A 20 25.09 -8.71 18.41
N LEU A 21 24.59 -7.65 17.88
CA LEU A 21 23.97 -6.64 18.71
C LEU A 21 22.49 -6.65 18.46
N ASP A 22 21.85 -7.23 19.38
CA ASP A 22 20.55 -6.86 19.80
C ASP A 22 20.60 -5.39 20.30
N THR A 23 20.72 -4.45 19.36
CA THR A 23 20.79 -3.03 19.66
C THR A 23 19.45 -2.34 19.59
N GLY A 24 18.35 -3.10 19.48
CA GLY A 24 17.02 -2.54 19.37
C GLY A 24 16.79 -1.74 18.08
N GLU A 25 17.68 -1.87 17.08
CA GLU A 25 17.38 -1.38 15.74
C GLU A 25 16.34 -2.30 15.11
N PRO A 26 15.15 -1.75 14.69
CA PRO A 26 14.14 -2.56 14.07
C PRO A 26 14.71 -3.16 12.78
N GLY A 27 14.53 -4.47 12.61
CA GLY A 27 14.80 -5.12 11.33
C GLY A 27 13.90 -4.55 10.24
N MET A 28 14.23 -4.82 8.98
CA MET A 28 13.44 -4.37 7.83
C MET A 28 11.97 -4.77 7.98
N ASP A 29 11.71 -6.00 8.43
CA ASP A 29 10.34 -6.50 8.67
C ASP A 29 9.59 -5.71 9.74
N ASP A 30 10.28 -5.26 10.78
CA ASP A 30 9.67 -4.47 11.85
C ASP A 30 9.29 -3.07 11.37
N LEU A 31 10.10 -2.45 10.51
CA LEU A 31 9.79 -1.16 9.89
C LEU A 31 8.54 -1.25 9.00
N TYR A 32 8.43 -2.31 8.21
CA TYR A 32 7.23 -2.53 7.38
C TYR A 32 5.98 -2.84 8.22
N ARG A 33 6.13 -3.56 9.31
CA ARG A 33 5.02 -3.78 10.25
C ARG A 33 4.56 -2.48 10.89
N GLU A 34 5.48 -1.62 11.30
CA GLU A 34 5.15 -0.29 11.84
C GLU A 34 4.45 0.58 10.78
N LEU A 35 4.91 0.55 9.54
CA LEU A 35 4.27 1.23 8.41
C LEU A 35 2.81 0.77 8.24
N ILE A 36 2.56 -0.52 8.25
CA ILE A 36 1.21 -1.09 8.14
C ILE A 36 0.33 -0.65 9.32
N ILE A 37 0.86 -0.68 10.53
CA ILE A 37 0.13 -0.25 11.73
C ILE A 37 -0.20 1.25 11.66
N ASP A 38 0.72 2.06 11.19
CA ASP A 38 0.51 3.50 11.04
C ASP A 38 -0.57 3.80 10.00
N HIS A 39 -0.48 3.22 8.81
CA HIS A 39 -1.52 3.36 7.78
C HIS A 39 -2.89 2.81 8.21
N TYR A 40 -2.91 1.83 9.09
CA TYR A 40 -4.14 1.33 9.67
C TYR A 40 -4.74 2.29 10.71
N LYS A 41 -3.91 2.84 11.60
CA LYS A 41 -4.37 3.71 12.68
C LYS A 41 -4.62 5.14 12.23
N ASN A 42 -3.79 5.63 11.31
CA ASN A 42 -3.79 7.02 10.83
C ASN A 42 -3.83 7.06 9.29
N PRO A 43 -4.85 6.46 8.66
CA PRO A 43 -4.92 6.43 7.21
C PRO A 43 -5.00 7.84 6.63
N GLN A 44 -4.19 8.11 5.61
CA GLN A 44 -4.11 9.42 4.97
C GLN A 44 -5.21 9.63 3.92
N TYR A 45 -5.71 8.53 3.36
CA TYR A 45 -6.63 8.55 2.23
C TYR A 45 -8.00 7.94 2.57
N ARG A 46 -8.31 7.85 3.86
CA ARG A 46 -9.62 7.35 4.29
C ARG A 46 -10.70 8.40 4.03
N GLY A 47 -11.80 7.98 3.45
CA GLY A 47 -12.96 8.82 3.18
C GLY A 47 -13.66 8.44 1.89
N HIS A 48 -14.52 9.31 1.43
CA HIS A 48 -15.29 9.16 0.21
C HIS A 48 -15.23 10.45 -0.60
N LEU A 49 -15.04 10.34 -1.91
CA LEU A 49 -15.09 11.49 -2.81
C LEU A 49 -16.50 11.64 -3.39
N ASP A 50 -17.03 12.84 -3.27
CA ASP A 50 -18.30 13.24 -3.91
C ASP A 50 -18.14 14.66 -4.47
N PRO A 51 -18.21 14.86 -5.79
CA PRO A 51 -18.34 13.85 -6.85
C PRO A 51 -17.09 13.00 -7.07
N ASN A 52 -17.25 11.82 -7.66
CA ASN A 52 -16.17 10.95 -8.10
C ASN A 52 -16.37 10.54 -9.55
N ASP A 53 -15.31 10.08 -10.19
CA ASP A 53 -15.35 9.55 -11.57
C ASP A 53 -15.38 8.03 -11.59
N ILE A 54 -14.78 7.41 -10.58
CA ILE A 54 -14.73 5.95 -10.43
C ILE A 54 -15.09 5.62 -8.98
N GLN A 55 -16.00 4.67 -8.83
CA GLN A 55 -16.39 4.11 -7.54
C GLN A 55 -16.61 2.61 -7.71
N PHE A 56 -15.99 1.84 -6.84
CA PHE A 56 -16.22 0.41 -6.77
C PHE A 56 -15.99 -0.10 -5.34
N GLU A 57 -16.74 -1.12 -4.96
CA GLU A 57 -16.63 -1.77 -3.66
C GLU A 57 -16.72 -3.29 -3.81
N ASP A 58 -16.06 -4.01 -2.91
CA ASP A 58 -16.15 -5.47 -2.87
C ASP A 58 -15.89 -5.98 -1.45
N ASP A 59 -16.32 -7.19 -1.20
CA ASP A 59 -16.17 -7.89 0.06
C ASP A 59 -15.26 -9.11 -0.08
N ASN A 60 -14.50 -9.38 0.97
CA ASN A 60 -13.81 -10.66 1.12
C ASN A 60 -14.60 -11.54 2.09
N PRO A 61 -15.36 -12.52 1.61
CA PRO A 61 -16.21 -13.35 2.47
C PRO A 61 -15.42 -14.22 3.46
N LEU A 62 -14.14 -14.47 3.19
CA LEU A 62 -13.29 -15.28 4.08
C LEU A 62 -12.86 -14.53 5.33
N CYS A 63 -12.69 -13.22 5.24
CA CYS A 63 -12.19 -12.37 6.33
C CYS A 63 -13.27 -11.40 6.85
N GLY A 64 -14.37 -11.23 6.13
CA GLY A 64 -15.36 -10.20 6.41
C GLY A 64 -14.86 -8.78 6.16
N ASP A 65 -13.81 -8.64 5.36
CA ASP A 65 -13.27 -7.34 4.95
C ASP A 65 -14.15 -6.74 3.86
N HIS A 66 -14.38 -5.44 3.93
CA HIS A 66 -15.08 -4.65 2.94
C HIS A 66 -14.23 -3.44 2.56
N ILE A 67 -14.03 -3.18 1.29
CA ILE A 67 -13.28 -2.04 0.78
C ILE A 67 -14.06 -1.36 -0.34
N GLU A 68 -14.23 -0.04 -0.22
CA GLU A 68 -14.70 0.86 -1.26
C GLU A 68 -13.54 1.76 -1.68
N ILE A 69 -13.39 2.00 -2.97
CA ILE A 69 -12.43 2.97 -3.51
C ILE A 69 -13.17 3.96 -4.40
N THR A 70 -12.93 5.24 -4.17
CA THR A 70 -13.43 6.34 -5.00
C THR A 70 -12.25 7.13 -5.57
N LEU A 71 -12.29 7.41 -6.86
CA LEU A 71 -11.25 8.15 -7.56
C LEU A 71 -11.84 9.33 -8.31
N ARG A 72 -11.06 10.40 -8.38
CA ARG A 72 -11.31 11.54 -9.24
C ARG A 72 -10.20 11.65 -10.27
N LEU A 73 -10.58 11.87 -11.52
CA LEU A 73 -9.66 12.02 -12.64
C LEU A 73 -9.54 13.48 -13.05
N ASP A 74 -8.37 13.86 -13.53
CA ASP A 74 -8.17 15.16 -14.17
C ASP A 74 -8.54 15.09 -15.67
N GLY A 75 -8.45 16.24 -16.38
CA GLY A 75 -8.74 16.32 -17.81
C GLY A 75 -7.81 15.52 -18.71
N ASN A 76 -6.69 14.99 -18.18
CA ASN A 76 -5.71 14.18 -18.89
C ASN A 76 -5.82 12.68 -18.62
N GLY A 77 -6.85 12.25 -17.88
CA GLY A 77 -7.04 10.85 -17.50
C GLY A 77 -6.06 10.36 -16.41
N ARG A 78 -5.54 11.27 -15.60
CA ARG A 78 -4.72 10.94 -14.43
C ARG A 78 -5.56 10.95 -13.17
N VAL A 79 -5.19 10.13 -12.21
CA VAL A 79 -5.81 10.15 -10.88
C VAL A 79 -5.41 11.44 -10.16
N SER A 80 -6.33 12.37 -10.01
CA SER A 80 -6.10 13.64 -9.32
C SER A 80 -6.30 13.53 -7.81
N ASP A 81 -7.21 12.68 -7.37
CA ASP A 81 -7.47 12.38 -5.97
C ASP A 81 -8.05 10.97 -5.82
N GLY A 82 -7.88 10.39 -4.66
CA GLY A 82 -8.40 9.07 -4.34
C GLY A 82 -8.69 8.95 -2.86
N ARG A 83 -9.72 8.19 -2.54
CA ARG A 83 -10.07 7.82 -1.16
C ARG A 83 -10.50 6.37 -1.12
N PHE A 84 -10.33 5.78 0.04
CA PHE A 84 -10.93 4.49 0.34
C PHE A 84 -11.75 4.57 1.62
N ASP A 85 -12.75 3.75 1.72
CA ASP A 85 -13.46 3.48 2.98
C ASP A 85 -13.72 1.98 3.10
N GLY A 86 -14.12 1.57 4.27
CA GLY A 86 -14.43 0.18 4.53
C GLY A 86 -14.05 -0.27 5.92
N LYS A 87 -14.11 -1.56 6.13
CA LYS A 87 -13.79 -2.22 7.39
C LYS A 87 -13.06 -3.53 7.12
N GLY A 88 -12.24 -3.95 8.07
CA GLY A 88 -11.50 -5.20 7.95
C GLY A 88 -10.27 -5.21 8.83
N CYS A 89 -9.36 -6.13 8.55
CA CYS A 89 -8.12 -6.26 9.30
C CYS A 89 -7.13 -5.13 8.96
N ALA A 90 -6.08 -5.01 9.77
CA ALA A 90 -5.04 -4.01 9.57
C ALA A 90 -4.38 -4.12 8.19
N ILE A 91 -4.20 -5.34 7.67
CA ILE A 91 -3.58 -5.59 6.37
C ILE A 91 -4.44 -5.06 5.23
N SER A 92 -5.76 -5.33 5.21
CA SER A 92 -6.65 -4.86 4.16
C SER A 92 -6.74 -3.33 4.13
N GLN A 93 -6.84 -2.72 5.29
CA GLN A 93 -6.96 -1.26 5.42
C GLN A 93 -5.66 -0.53 5.08
N ALA A 94 -4.53 -1.01 5.60
CA ALA A 94 -3.23 -0.43 5.26
C ALA A 94 -2.89 -0.62 3.77
N SER A 95 -3.22 -1.77 3.21
CA SER A 95 -3.05 -2.02 1.77
C SER A 95 -3.87 -1.04 0.93
N ALA A 96 -5.11 -0.75 1.31
CA ALA A 96 -5.96 0.20 0.61
C ALA A 96 -5.37 1.62 0.66
N ASP A 97 -4.93 2.06 1.84
CA ASP A 97 -4.34 3.39 2.02
C ASP A 97 -3.05 3.56 1.19
N LEU A 98 -2.13 2.61 1.29
CA LEU A 98 -0.88 2.60 0.52
C LEU A 98 -1.13 2.52 -0.99
N LEU A 99 -2.11 1.73 -1.41
CA LEU A 99 -2.44 1.58 -2.82
C LEU A 99 -3.00 2.89 -3.39
N VAL A 100 -3.93 3.53 -2.69
CA VAL A 100 -4.49 4.83 -3.09
C VAL A 100 -3.37 5.88 -3.18
N GLU A 101 -2.49 5.95 -2.17
CA GLU A 101 -1.33 6.84 -2.20
C GLU A 101 -0.47 6.62 -3.45
N SER A 102 -0.21 5.37 -3.79
CA SER A 102 0.68 5.02 -4.90
C SER A 102 0.15 5.38 -6.29
N ILE A 103 -1.15 5.52 -6.45
CA ILE A 103 -1.79 5.78 -7.74
C ILE A 103 -2.08 7.26 -8.02
N ILE A 104 -2.08 8.10 -6.99
CA ILE A 104 -2.33 9.54 -7.18
C ILE A 104 -1.26 10.14 -8.11
N GLY A 105 -1.71 10.87 -9.12
CA GLY A 105 -0.86 11.44 -10.16
C GLY A 105 -0.51 10.52 -11.31
N LYS A 106 -0.84 9.22 -11.24
CA LYS A 106 -0.61 8.27 -12.32
C LYS A 106 -1.75 8.27 -13.33
N PRO A 107 -1.45 8.03 -14.63
CA PRO A 107 -2.49 7.79 -15.63
C PRO A 107 -3.29 6.52 -15.28
N VAL A 108 -4.58 6.52 -15.59
CA VAL A 108 -5.45 5.33 -15.39
C VAL A 108 -4.89 4.11 -16.11
N GLU A 109 -4.27 4.27 -17.28
CA GLU A 109 -3.64 3.17 -18.01
C GLU A 109 -2.50 2.50 -17.25
N ASP A 110 -1.75 3.24 -16.45
CA ASP A 110 -0.71 2.68 -15.59
C ASP A 110 -1.33 2.01 -14.34
N VAL A 111 -2.42 2.57 -13.83
CA VAL A 111 -3.19 1.95 -12.73
C VAL A 111 -3.72 0.58 -13.14
N LYS A 112 -4.19 0.44 -14.37
CA LYS A 112 -4.64 -0.86 -14.93
C LYS A 112 -3.55 -1.93 -14.95
N LYS A 113 -2.29 -1.53 -15.08
CA LYS A 113 -1.14 -2.44 -15.15
C LYS A 113 -0.64 -2.94 -13.79
N LEU A 114 -1.15 -2.36 -12.69
CA LEU A 114 -0.75 -2.79 -11.35
C LEU A 114 -0.99 -4.28 -11.14
N SER A 115 -0.01 -4.93 -10.56
CA SER A 115 0.00 -6.36 -10.32
C SER A 115 -0.09 -6.68 -8.81
N LYS A 116 -0.32 -7.95 -8.52
CA LYS A 116 -0.20 -8.49 -7.17
C LYS A 116 1.15 -8.15 -6.53
N GLN A 117 2.22 -8.25 -7.29
CA GLN A 117 3.57 -7.98 -6.81
C GLN A 117 3.75 -6.53 -6.37
N ASP A 118 3.13 -5.57 -7.07
CA ASP A 118 3.20 -4.17 -6.69
C ASP A 118 2.60 -3.92 -5.29
N VAL A 119 1.49 -4.57 -4.99
CA VAL A 119 0.86 -4.49 -3.65
C VAL A 119 1.74 -5.13 -2.59
N LEU A 120 2.33 -6.28 -2.89
CA LEU A 120 3.23 -6.96 -1.95
C LEU A 120 4.49 -6.13 -1.68
N ASP A 121 5.02 -5.46 -2.69
CA ASP A 121 6.17 -4.57 -2.54
C ASP A 121 5.84 -3.33 -1.69
N LEU A 122 4.61 -2.80 -1.82
CA LEU A 122 4.14 -1.71 -0.96
C LEU A 122 4.05 -2.12 0.51
N LEU A 123 3.59 -3.33 0.78
CA LEU A 123 3.47 -3.86 2.14
C LEU A 123 4.82 -4.28 2.72
N GLY A 124 5.74 -4.76 1.88
CA GLY A 124 7.10 -5.12 2.24
C GLY A 124 7.26 -6.30 3.21
N ILE A 125 6.20 -7.07 3.44
CA ILE A 125 6.20 -8.24 4.31
C ILE A 125 5.70 -9.48 3.58
N GLU A 126 6.13 -10.64 4.03
CA GLU A 126 5.59 -11.92 3.57
C GLU A 126 4.24 -12.19 4.24
N LEU A 127 3.27 -12.58 3.42
CA LEU A 127 1.91 -12.86 3.87
C LEU A 127 1.55 -14.33 3.62
N GLY A 128 0.93 -14.94 4.61
CA GLY A 128 0.30 -16.24 4.43
C GLY A 128 -0.92 -16.17 3.49
N PRO A 129 -1.44 -17.33 3.01
CA PRO A 129 -2.51 -17.38 1.99
C PRO A 129 -3.77 -16.58 2.35
N VAL A 130 -4.17 -16.60 3.61
CA VAL A 130 -5.36 -15.86 4.08
C VAL A 130 -5.12 -14.36 4.07
N ARG A 131 -3.98 -13.90 4.61
CA ARG A 131 -3.61 -12.48 4.65
C ARG A 131 -3.33 -11.91 3.28
N LEU A 132 -2.82 -12.73 2.37
CA LEU A 132 -2.63 -12.36 0.97
C LEU A 132 -3.95 -11.94 0.33
N LYS A 133 -5.03 -12.68 0.56
CA LYS A 133 -6.36 -12.33 0.05
C LYS A 133 -6.87 -11.00 0.64
N CYS A 134 -6.61 -10.75 1.92
CA CYS A 134 -6.94 -9.47 2.54
C CYS A 134 -6.18 -8.30 1.89
N ALA A 135 -4.89 -8.47 1.64
CA ALA A 135 -4.05 -7.46 1.00
C ALA A 135 -4.47 -7.17 -0.44
N LEU A 136 -4.89 -8.20 -1.18
CA LEU A 136 -5.26 -8.08 -2.60
C LEU A 136 -6.70 -7.58 -2.82
N LEU A 137 -7.52 -7.50 -1.78
CA LEU A 137 -8.88 -6.99 -1.90
C LEU A 137 -8.90 -5.57 -2.47
N SER A 138 -8.05 -4.69 -1.98
CA SER A 138 -7.94 -3.31 -2.48
C SER A 138 -7.55 -3.24 -3.96
N LEU A 139 -6.62 -4.08 -4.39
CA LEU A 139 -6.23 -4.18 -5.81
C LEU A 139 -7.38 -4.67 -6.67
N LYS A 140 -8.12 -5.68 -6.21
CA LYS A 140 -9.30 -6.20 -6.91
C LYS A 140 -10.35 -5.11 -7.09
N VAL A 141 -10.68 -4.39 -6.03
CA VAL A 141 -11.63 -3.26 -6.06
C VAL A 141 -11.16 -2.17 -7.02
N LEU A 142 -9.91 -1.77 -6.94
CA LEU A 142 -9.34 -0.75 -7.81
C LEU A 142 -9.41 -1.15 -9.28
N LYS A 143 -8.99 -2.36 -9.60
CA LYS A 143 -9.02 -2.86 -10.98
C LYS A 143 -10.44 -2.97 -11.53
N ALA A 144 -11.36 -3.51 -10.75
CA ALA A 144 -12.76 -3.58 -11.13
C ALA A 144 -13.34 -2.18 -11.45
N GLY A 145 -12.97 -1.18 -10.65
CA GLY A 145 -13.36 0.21 -10.88
C GLY A 145 -12.79 0.81 -12.16
N VAL A 146 -11.50 0.60 -12.46
CA VAL A 146 -10.84 1.19 -13.65
C VAL A 146 -11.11 0.44 -14.94
N TYR A 147 -11.41 -0.85 -14.88
CA TYR A 147 -11.81 -1.64 -16.06
C TYR A 147 -13.32 -1.56 -16.35
N GLY A 148 -14.12 -1.19 -15.36
CA GLY A 148 -15.58 -1.22 -15.46
C GLY A 148 -16.18 -2.60 -15.17
N LEU A 149 -17.49 -2.66 -15.14
CA LEU A 149 -18.27 -3.81 -14.65
C LEU A 149 -18.34 -5.03 -15.60
N GLY A 150 -17.45 -5.14 -16.58
CA GLY A 150 -17.56 -6.14 -17.64
C GLY A 150 -16.67 -7.37 -17.56
N GLU A 151 -15.71 -7.39 -16.64
CA GLU A 151 -14.74 -8.49 -16.52
C GLU A 151 -14.85 -9.19 -15.17
N SER A 152 -14.75 -10.52 -15.19
CA SER A 152 -14.79 -11.31 -13.97
C SER A 152 -13.59 -10.95 -13.08
N SER A 153 -13.87 -10.65 -11.84
CA SER A 153 -12.90 -10.13 -10.87
C SER A 153 -11.76 -11.09 -10.51
N ASP A 154 -11.86 -12.36 -10.90
CA ASP A 154 -10.85 -13.36 -10.55
C ASP A 154 -9.61 -13.31 -11.46
N ASP A 155 -9.77 -12.84 -12.69
CA ASP A 155 -8.68 -12.72 -13.65
C ASP A 155 -7.83 -11.43 -13.49
N LEU A 156 -8.30 -10.50 -12.65
CA LEU A 156 -7.68 -9.17 -12.51
C LEU A 156 -6.48 -9.12 -11.55
N VAL A 157 -6.19 -10.20 -10.85
CA VAL A 157 -5.21 -10.21 -9.74
C VAL A 157 -3.99 -11.11 -10.02
N GLU A 158 -3.88 -11.66 -11.22
CA GLU A 158 -2.69 -12.43 -11.62
C GLU A 158 -1.55 -11.57 -12.14
#